data_b28710171ee8c0c2f4d7e6e301cc4d7b
#
_entry.id   b28710171ee8c0c2f4d7e6e301cc4d7b
#
_cell.length_a   1.000
_cell.length_b   1.000
_cell.length_c   1.000
_cell.angle_alpha   90.00
_cell.angle_beta   90.00
_cell.angle_gamma   90.00
#
_symmetry.space_group_name_H-M   'P 1'
#
loop_
_entity.id
_entity.type
_entity.pdbx_description
1 polymer ?
#
loop_
_entity_poly.entity_id
_entity_poly.type
_entity_poly.pdbx_seq_one_letter_code
_entity_poly.pdbx_strand_id
1 'polypeptide(L)'
;MALARRVRTLLTVNVLVFVGIVLFSAYCRLQDRAEALAPGVRGGPGRAGARADREAILQRLDQLEEVVYGRLNGLAKPIGLVEGPGGLGQGGLAATLRDDSQETEGKFEEFGYNAQLSDRISLDRSIPDYRPKRCRQMTYAKDLPQVSVVFIFVNEALSVILRSVHSVVNHTPSQLLKEVILVDDNSDNAELKLSLDQYVHKRYPGLVKVVRNSRREGLIRARLQGWKAATAPVVGFFDAHVEFNTGWAEPALTRIREDRRRIILPAIDNIKYNTFEVQQYANAAHGYNWGLWCMYIIPPQDWLDRGDESAPIRTPAMIGCSFVVDREYFGDIGLLDPGMEVYGAENIELGMRVWQCGGSMEVLPCSRVAHIERSKKPYNNDIDYYAKRNALRAAEVWMDDFKSHVYMAWNIPMTNPGVDFGDVSERLALRQRLKCRSFKWYLENVYPEMRIYNNTLTYGEVRNSKATGYCLDQGAEDDDRAILYPCHGMSSQLVRYSADGLLQLGPLGSTAFLPDSKCLVDDGRGRTPTLKRCEDVARPSQRLWDFTQSGPIVSRDTGRCLEVEMSKDANFGLRLVVQRCSGQKWMIRNWIKHGRH
;
A
#
# COMPACT_ATOMS: atom_id res chain seq x y z
N MET A 1 42.61 -28.34 10.40
CA MET A 1 41.70 -28.66 11.51
C MET A 1 42.06 -27.97 12.83
N ALA A 2 43.34 -27.85 13.22
CA ALA A 2 43.74 -27.21 14.48
C ALA A 2 43.45 -25.68 14.54
N LEU A 3 43.59 -24.96 13.44
CA LEU A 3 43.36 -23.51 13.38
C LEU A 3 41.85 -23.17 13.54
N ALA A 4 40.97 -23.95 12.91
CA ALA A 4 39.52 -23.78 13.02
C ALA A 4 39.00 -24.08 14.44
N ARG A 5 39.61 -25.02 15.16
CA ARG A 5 39.30 -25.28 16.58
C ARG A 5 39.68 -24.11 17.48
N ARG A 6 40.89 -23.54 17.28
CA ARG A 6 41.37 -22.39 18.06
C ARG A 6 40.53 -21.15 17.85
N VAL A 7 40.13 -20.87 16.62
CA VAL A 7 39.24 -19.75 16.30
C VAL A 7 37.85 -19.94 16.92
N ARG A 8 37.31 -21.16 16.88
CA ARG A 8 36.00 -21.47 17.50
C ARG A 8 36.03 -21.33 19.02
N THR A 9 37.12 -21.77 19.66
CA THR A 9 37.33 -21.64 21.12
C THR A 9 37.46 -20.17 21.53
N LEU A 10 38.23 -19.37 20.78
CA LEU A 10 38.39 -17.93 21.01
C LEU A 10 37.03 -17.16 20.84
N LEU A 11 36.26 -17.51 19.82
CA LEU A 11 34.91 -16.94 19.63
C LEU A 11 33.96 -17.29 20.77
N THR A 12 33.97 -18.56 21.21
CA THR A 12 33.11 -19.02 22.33
C THR A 12 33.48 -18.35 23.64
N VAL A 13 34.77 -18.20 23.95
CA VAL A 13 35.26 -17.51 25.15
C VAL A 13 34.87 -16.02 25.11
N ASN A 14 35.04 -15.35 23.97
CA ASN A 14 34.68 -13.94 23.84
C ASN A 14 33.17 -13.71 23.98
N VAL A 15 32.35 -14.61 23.43
CA VAL A 15 30.89 -14.55 23.60
C VAL A 15 30.48 -14.76 25.05
N LEU A 16 31.09 -15.70 25.74
CA LEU A 16 30.81 -15.96 27.17
C LEU A 16 31.24 -14.79 28.06
N VAL A 17 32.38 -14.17 27.78
CA VAL A 17 32.85 -12.96 28.49
C VAL A 17 31.90 -11.79 28.25
N PHE A 18 31.43 -11.59 27.00
CA PHE A 18 30.49 -10.55 26.67
C PHE A 18 29.15 -10.75 27.38
N VAL A 19 28.57 -11.96 27.34
CA VAL A 19 27.35 -12.30 28.05
C VAL A 19 27.51 -12.08 29.56
N GLY A 20 28.67 -12.42 30.12
CA GLY A 20 28.98 -12.17 31.53
C GLY A 20 29.00 -10.68 31.90
N ILE A 21 29.58 -9.85 31.04
CA ILE A 21 29.64 -8.38 31.22
C ILE A 21 28.26 -7.77 31.14
N VAL A 22 27.43 -8.18 30.17
CA VAL A 22 26.07 -7.68 30.00
C VAL A 22 25.17 -8.09 31.18
N LEU A 23 25.28 -9.33 31.65
CA LEU A 23 24.52 -9.80 32.81
C LEU A 23 24.95 -9.10 34.09
N PHE A 24 26.24 -8.85 34.27
CA PHE A 24 26.76 -8.12 35.42
C PHE A 24 26.33 -6.64 35.40
N SER A 25 26.36 -6.00 34.23
CA SER A 25 25.85 -4.63 34.06
C SER A 25 24.36 -4.52 34.36
N ALA A 26 23.56 -5.49 33.87
CA ALA A 26 22.12 -5.57 34.17
C ALA A 26 21.84 -5.80 35.65
N TYR A 27 22.63 -6.66 36.30
CA TYR A 27 22.55 -6.92 37.73
C TYR A 27 22.85 -5.65 38.57
N CYS A 28 23.90 -4.92 38.21
CA CYS A 28 24.24 -3.64 38.87
C CYS A 28 23.13 -2.59 38.71
N ARG A 29 22.52 -2.50 37.53
CA ARG A 29 21.41 -1.56 37.27
C ARG A 29 20.11 -1.94 38.03
N LEU A 30 19.85 -3.24 38.21
CA LEU A 30 18.73 -3.72 39.00
C LEU A 30 18.92 -3.46 40.48
N GLN A 31 20.16 -3.58 40.99
CA GLN A 31 20.49 -3.28 42.37
C GLN A 31 20.37 -1.78 42.69
N ASP A 32 20.75 -0.91 41.74
CA ASP A 32 20.54 0.56 41.85
C ASP A 32 19.05 0.93 41.94
N ARG A 33 18.20 0.24 41.17
CA ARG A 33 16.75 0.44 41.25
C ARG A 33 16.14 -0.07 42.56
N ALA A 34 16.65 -1.16 43.09
CA ALA A 34 16.19 -1.73 44.36
C ALA A 34 16.58 -0.83 45.55
N GLU A 35 17.77 -0.19 45.52
CA GLU A 35 18.22 0.75 46.56
C GLU A 35 17.52 2.12 46.48
N ALA A 36 17.07 2.52 45.27
CA ALA A 36 16.30 3.76 45.09
C ALA A 36 14.84 3.66 45.61
N LEU A 37 14.34 2.44 45.84
CA LEU A 37 12.99 2.17 46.31
C LEU A 37 12.88 1.84 47.81
N ALA A 38 14.00 1.85 48.57
CA ALA A 38 14.00 1.61 50.02
C ALA A 38 13.89 2.92 50.80
N PRO A 39 12.94 3.07 51.76
CA PRO A 39 12.82 4.29 52.54
C PRO A 39 13.93 4.42 53.60
N GLY A 40 14.58 5.56 53.54
CA GLY A 40 15.44 6.23 54.44
C GLY A 40 16.09 5.54 55.66
N VAL A 41 17.39 5.23 55.51
CA VAL A 41 18.30 5.14 56.66
C VAL A 41 19.45 6.14 56.48
N ARG A 42 19.66 6.98 57.48
CA ARG A 42 20.65 8.06 57.49
C ARG A 42 22.08 7.55 57.32
N GLY A 43 22.85 8.24 56.46
CA GLY A 43 24.15 7.81 56.03
C GLY A 43 25.30 8.10 57.01
N GLY A 44 26.25 7.21 57.06
CA GLY A 44 27.57 7.36 57.61
C GLY A 44 28.65 7.67 56.52
N PRO A 45 29.82 8.18 56.85
CA PRO A 45 30.79 8.78 55.92
C PRO A 45 31.52 7.80 54.96
N GLY A 46 31.15 6.51 54.91
CA GLY A 46 31.76 5.54 53.99
C GLY A 46 31.03 5.36 52.64
N ARG A 47 29.87 6.00 52.44
CA ARG A 47 29.04 5.79 51.22
C ARG A 47 29.42 6.66 50.01
N ALA A 48 30.13 7.76 50.20
CA ALA A 48 30.56 8.64 49.10
C ALA A 48 31.69 8.00 48.27
N GLY A 49 32.60 7.24 48.89
CA GLY A 49 33.65 6.53 48.21
C GLY A 49 33.15 5.35 47.36
N ALA A 50 32.21 4.58 47.92
CA ALA A 50 31.63 3.42 47.20
C ALA A 50 30.77 3.85 46.00
N ARG A 51 30.18 5.05 46.04
CA ARG A 51 29.41 5.61 44.91
C ARG A 51 30.32 6.12 43.80
N ALA A 52 31.43 6.76 44.15
CA ALA A 52 32.46 7.21 43.18
C ALA A 52 33.19 6.03 42.51
N ASP A 53 33.50 4.99 43.27
CA ASP A 53 34.13 3.75 42.73
C ASP A 53 33.17 3.02 41.80
N ARG A 54 31.87 3.01 42.10
CA ARG A 54 30.84 2.39 41.30
C ARG A 54 30.59 3.15 39.98
N GLU A 55 30.58 4.47 40.02
CA GLU A 55 30.44 5.34 38.86
C GLU A 55 31.68 5.20 37.93
N ALA A 56 32.88 5.07 38.50
CA ALA A 56 34.10 4.80 37.76
C ALA A 56 34.13 3.42 37.13
N ILE A 57 33.51 2.41 37.77
CA ILE A 57 33.36 1.06 37.21
C ILE A 57 32.36 1.07 36.08
N LEU A 58 31.24 1.79 36.20
CA LEU A 58 30.22 1.92 35.13
C LEU A 58 30.82 2.63 33.90
N GLN A 59 31.57 3.71 34.09
CA GLN A 59 32.27 4.41 33.00
C GLN A 59 33.31 3.51 32.32
N ARG A 60 34.05 2.66 33.08
CA ARG A 60 34.96 1.68 32.49
C ARG A 60 34.26 0.55 31.74
N LEU A 61 33.06 0.15 32.21
CA LEU A 61 32.22 -0.85 31.53
C LEU A 61 31.69 -0.30 30.21
N ASP A 62 31.19 0.96 30.20
CA ASP A 62 30.74 1.64 28.99
C ASP A 62 31.89 1.82 27.99
N GLN A 63 33.11 2.15 28.46
CA GLN A 63 34.30 2.22 27.61
C GLN A 63 34.75 0.85 27.08
N LEU A 64 34.61 -0.21 27.87
CA LEU A 64 34.91 -1.59 27.43
C LEU A 64 33.86 -2.09 26.43
N GLU A 65 32.60 -1.74 26.65
CA GLU A 65 31.50 -2.01 25.73
C GLU A 65 31.78 -1.32 24.38
N GLU A 66 32.21 -0.07 24.38
CA GLU A 66 32.58 0.70 23.18
C GLU A 66 33.80 0.11 22.47
N VAL A 67 34.83 -0.35 23.22
CA VAL A 67 36.03 -1.03 22.66
C VAL A 67 35.68 -2.40 22.10
N VAL A 68 34.81 -3.16 22.75
CA VAL A 68 34.37 -4.50 22.27
C VAL A 68 33.49 -4.32 21.04
N TYR A 69 32.57 -3.36 21.02
CA TYR A 69 31.82 -2.99 19.83
C TYR A 69 32.72 -2.49 18.72
N GLY A 70 33.73 -1.67 19.02
CA GLY A 70 34.74 -1.19 18.07
C GLY A 70 35.57 -2.32 17.47
N ARG A 71 35.94 -3.37 18.24
CA ARG A 71 36.68 -4.55 17.74
C ARG A 71 35.79 -5.53 16.97
N LEU A 72 34.54 -5.71 17.37
CA LEU A 72 33.56 -6.49 16.59
C LEU A 72 33.26 -5.80 15.26
N ASN A 73 33.23 -4.46 15.23
CA ASN A 73 33.09 -3.65 14.03
C ASN A 73 34.27 -3.76 13.06
N GLY A 74 35.48 -3.98 13.58
CA GLY A 74 36.65 -4.25 12.74
C GLY A 74 36.60 -5.62 12.04
N LEU A 75 35.69 -6.50 12.45
CA LEU A 75 35.41 -7.80 11.80
C LEU A 75 34.18 -7.75 10.88
N ALA A 76 33.32 -6.75 11.03
CA ALA A 76 32.25 -6.45 10.05
C ALA A 76 32.92 -5.78 8.85
N LYS A 77 32.70 -6.28 7.64
CA LYS A 77 33.08 -5.56 6.41
C LYS A 77 32.60 -4.12 6.53
N PRO A 78 33.46 -3.10 6.32
CA PRO A 78 33.00 -1.74 6.27
C PRO A 78 31.85 -1.68 5.23
N ILE A 79 30.73 -1.09 5.60
CA ILE A 79 29.66 -0.80 4.65
C ILE A 79 30.30 0.17 3.66
N GLY A 80 30.66 -0.34 2.48
CA GLY A 80 31.31 0.45 1.42
C GLY A 80 30.33 1.36 0.67
N LEU A 81 29.34 1.92 1.43
CA LEU A 81 28.36 2.82 0.87
C LEU A 81 28.95 4.22 0.67
N VAL A 82 28.54 4.87 -0.41
CA VAL A 82 29.02 6.20 -0.80
C VAL A 82 28.22 7.27 -0.08
N GLU A 83 28.90 8.20 0.57
CA GLU A 83 28.30 9.41 1.17
C GLU A 83 28.88 10.67 0.49
N GLY A 84 28.14 11.76 0.59
CA GLY A 84 28.52 13.05 0.04
C GLY A 84 28.04 13.29 -1.39
N PRO A 85 28.25 14.52 -1.91
CA PRO A 85 27.79 14.92 -3.23
C PRO A 85 28.61 14.28 -4.36
N GLY A 86 27.97 14.05 -5.50
CA GLY A 86 28.61 13.54 -6.72
C GLY A 86 28.42 12.04 -6.94
N GLY A 87 28.99 11.51 -8.01
CA GLY A 87 28.96 10.11 -8.38
C GLY A 87 27.78 9.69 -9.24
N LEU A 88 27.56 8.36 -9.29
CA LEU A 88 26.49 7.77 -10.08
C LEU A 88 25.12 8.25 -9.62
N GLY A 89 24.24 8.51 -10.57
CA GLY A 89 22.84 8.88 -10.28
C GLY A 89 22.65 10.27 -9.68
N GLN A 90 23.71 11.08 -9.59
CA GLN A 90 23.63 12.44 -9.08
C GLN A 90 22.62 13.27 -9.90
N GLY A 91 21.82 14.09 -9.22
CA GLY A 91 20.75 14.85 -9.86
C GLY A 91 19.57 13.99 -10.32
N GLY A 92 19.45 12.76 -9.87
CA GLY A 92 18.40 11.82 -10.29
C GLY A 92 18.59 11.29 -11.70
N LEU A 93 19.78 11.40 -12.27
CA LEU A 93 20.09 10.89 -13.61
C LEU A 93 20.14 9.36 -13.62
N ALA A 94 19.77 8.77 -14.75
CA ALA A 94 19.88 7.34 -14.96
C ALA A 94 21.34 6.88 -14.80
N ALA A 95 21.55 5.77 -14.12
CA ALA A 95 22.86 5.15 -13.95
C ALA A 95 22.83 3.66 -14.33
N THR A 96 23.95 3.15 -14.81
CA THR A 96 24.13 1.75 -15.17
C THR A 96 25.48 1.26 -14.69
N LEU A 97 25.56 -0.01 -14.31
CA LEU A 97 26.83 -0.69 -14.03
C LEU A 97 27.38 -1.31 -15.33
N ARG A 98 28.71 -1.34 -15.46
CA ARG A 98 29.37 -1.87 -16.66
C ARG A 98 29.39 -3.40 -16.74
N ASP A 99 29.20 -4.07 -15.63
CA ASP A 99 29.22 -5.54 -15.54
C ASP A 99 27.85 -6.07 -15.10
N ASP A 100 27.11 -6.68 -16.03
CA ASP A 100 25.95 -7.51 -15.74
C ASP A 100 26.43 -8.88 -15.27
N SER A 101 26.50 -9.09 -13.97
CA SER A 101 26.82 -10.39 -13.38
C SER A 101 25.57 -11.12 -12.92
N GLN A 102 25.65 -12.46 -12.81
CA GLN A 102 24.59 -13.28 -12.20
C GLN A 102 24.24 -12.82 -10.78
N GLU A 103 25.15 -12.18 -10.06
CA GLU A 103 24.93 -11.58 -8.75
C GLU A 103 23.96 -10.39 -8.84
N THR A 104 24.02 -9.61 -9.93
CA THR A 104 23.11 -8.48 -10.19
C THR A 104 21.68 -8.97 -10.42
N GLU A 105 21.50 -10.04 -11.19
CA GLU A 105 20.19 -10.65 -11.43
C GLU A 105 19.58 -11.20 -10.14
N GLY A 106 20.36 -11.93 -9.33
CA GLY A 106 19.90 -12.48 -8.06
C GLY A 106 19.43 -11.41 -7.07
N LYS A 107 20.19 -10.33 -6.93
CA LYS A 107 19.79 -9.19 -6.08
C LYS A 107 18.59 -8.43 -6.64
N PHE A 108 18.48 -8.34 -7.95
CA PHE A 108 17.31 -7.73 -8.59
C PHE A 108 16.03 -8.53 -8.32
N GLU A 109 16.10 -9.86 -8.43
CA GLU A 109 14.96 -10.73 -8.12
C GLU A 109 14.57 -10.68 -6.65
N GLU A 110 15.55 -10.58 -5.75
CA GLU A 110 15.31 -10.51 -4.31
C GLU A 110 14.56 -9.24 -3.92
N PHE A 111 15.00 -8.07 -4.40
CA PHE A 111 14.48 -6.77 -3.94
C PHE A 111 13.43 -6.14 -4.88
N GLY A 112 13.34 -6.59 -6.12
CA GLY A 112 12.48 -5.99 -7.14
C GLY A 112 13.02 -4.66 -7.71
N TYR A 113 14.30 -4.35 -7.47
CA TYR A 113 15.08 -3.24 -8.03
C TYR A 113 16.58 -3.57 -8.04
N ASN A 114 17.36 -2.79 -8.78
CA ASN A 114 18.80 -3.00 -8.90
C ASN A 114 19.56 -2.57 -7.62
N ALA A 115 19.58 -3.45 -6.61
CA ALA A 115 20.22 -3.18 -5.33
C ALA A 115 21.74 -3.02 -5.45
N GLN A 116 22.39 -3.70 -6.39
CA GLN A 116 23.82 -3.56 -6.62
C GLN A 116 24.16 -2.15 -7.14
N LEU A 117 23.35 -1.62 -8.05
CA LEU A 117 23.47 -0.22 -8.49
C LEU A 117 23.22 0.74 -7.33
N SER A 118 22.20 0.48 -6.51
CA SER A 118 21.89 1.29 -5.32
C SER A 118 23.08 1.44 -4.39
N ASP A 119 23.85 0.38 -4.16
CA ASP A 119 25.05 0.40 -3.29
C ASP A 119 26.17 1.31 -3.83
N ARG A 120 26.15 1.64 -5.10
CA ARG A 120 27.12 2.53 -5.76
C ARG A 120 26.64 3.97 -5.90
N ILE A 121 25.38 4.22 -5.69
CA ILE A 121 24.79 5.56 -5.69
C ILE A 121 24.98 6.17 -4.30
N SER A 122 25.42 7.44 -4.23
CA SER A 122 25.57 8.15 -2.97
C SER A 122 24.27 8.17 -2.17
N LEU A 123 24.36 7.94 -0.87
CA LEU A 123 23.25 8.10 0.08
C LEU A 123 22.74 9.56 0.13
N ASP A 124 23.59 10.52 -0.27
CA ASP A 124 23.30 11.95 -0.27
C ASP A 124 23.08 12.52 -1.68
N ARG A 125 22.77 11.66 -2.67
CA ARG A 125 22.56 12.17 -4.02
C ARG A 125 21.47 13.23 -4.03
N SER A 126 21.62 14.26 -4.85
CA SER A 126 20.54 15.20 -5.13
C SER A 126 19.55 14.60 -6.14
N ILE A 127 18.30 15.04 -6.03
CA ILE A 127 17.24 14.75 -7.00
C ILE A 127 16.67 16.06 -7.55
N PRO A 128 16.01 16.06 -8.70
CA PRO A 128 15.41 17.26 -9.26
C PRO A 128 14.33 17.84 -8.34
N ASP A 129 14.23 19.17 -8.34
CA ASP A 129 13.11 19.85 -7.69
C ASP A 129 11.94 19.97 -8.67
N TYR A 130 10.98 19.06 -8.53
CA TYR A 130 9.81 18.97 -9.40
C TYR A 130 8.59 19.76 -8.88
N ARG A 131 8.78 20.58 -7.86
CA ARG A 131 7.70 21.46 -7.39
C ARG A 131 7.28 22.44 -8.48
N PRO A 132 5.97 22.73 -8.63
CA PRO A 132 5.51 23.85 -9.43
C PRO A 132 6.25 25.14 -9.08
N LYS A 133 6.48 25.99 -10.06
CA LYS A 133 7.25 27.23 -9.90
C LYS A 133 6.76 28.09 -8.74
N ARG A 134 5.44 28.22 -8.58
CA ARG A 134 4.82 29.01 -7.50
C ARG A 134 5.17 28.45 -6.10
N CYS A 135 5.28 27.14 -5.96
CA CYS A 135 5.66 26.50 -4.70
C CYS A 135 7.04 26.94 -4.20
N ARG A 136 7.99 27.14 -5.12
CA ARG A 136 9.36 27.56 -4.78
C ARG A 136 9.44 29.01 -4.29
N GLN A 137 8.41 29.80 -4.57
CA GLN A 137 8.31 31.21 -4.16
C GLN A 137 7.52 31.39 -2.86
N MET A 138 6.86 30.34 -2.37
CA MET A 138 6.10 30.37 -1.13
C MET A 138 7.01 30.41 0.09
N THR A 139 6.60 31.21 1.06
CA THR A 139 7.21 31.28 2.38
C THR A 139 6.26 30.67 3.41
N TYR A 140 6.83 30.03 4.42
CA TYR A 140 6.07 29.34 5.46
C TYR A 140 6.38 29.92 6.84
N ALA A 141 5.45 29.77 7.77
CA ALA A 141 5.64 30.16 9.15
C ALA A 141 6.83 29.39 9.77
N LYS A 142 7.53 30.04 10.72
CA LYS A 142 8.68 29.43 11.40
C LYS A 142 8.27 28.47 12.52
N ASP A 143 7.09 28.63 13.07
CA ASP A 143 6.55 27.92 14.23
C ASP A 143 5.63 26.76 13.85
N LEU A 144 5.95 26.06 12.76
CA LEU A 144 5.23 24.86 12.35
C LEU A 144 5.41 23.70 13.35
N PRO A 145 4.43 22.79 13.46
CA PRO A 145 4.57 21.63 14.33
C PRO A 145 5.71 20.71 13.84
N GLN A 146 6.33 20.00 14.76
CA GLN A 146 7.32 18.98 14.44
C GLN A 146 6.67 17.71 13.87
N VAL A 147 7.43 16.97 13.09
CA VAL A 147 7.05 15.69 12.51
C VAL A 147 7.96 14.57 12.97
N SER A 148 7.37 13.41 13.30
CA SER A 148 8.04 12.13 13.40
C SER A 148 7.89 11.42 12.06
N VAL A 149 8.99 11.06 11.42
CA VAL A 149 8.97 10.33 10.14
C VAL A 149 9.14 8.84 10.44
N VAL A 150 8.20 8.04 9.96
CA VAL A 150 8.17 6.57 10.14
C VAL A 150 8.40 5.90 8.79
N PHE A 151 9.44 5.08 8.72
CA PHE A 151 9.72 4.19 7.60
C PHE A 151 9.40 2.74 7.98
N ILE A 152 8.60 2.07 7.16
CA ILE A 152 8.26 0.66 7.34
C ILE A 152 9.01 -0.16 6.30
N PHE A 153 9.64 -1.24 6.72
CA PHE A 153 10.34 -2.13 5.79
C PHE A 153 10.31 -3.58 6.23
N VAL A 154 10.42 -4.45 5.24
CA VAL A 154 10.72 -5.87 5.38
C VAL A 154 11.68 -6.27 4.26
N ASN A 155 12.83 -6.85 4.61
CA ASN A 155 13.85 -7.31 3.65
C ASN A 155 14.17 -6.28 2.54
N GLU A 156 14.28 -5.02 2.91
CA GLU A 156 14.69 -3.91 2.03
C GLU A 156 16.22 -3.90 1.90
N ALA A 157 16.78 -3.44 0.78
CA ALA A 157 18.20 -3.24 0.65
C ALA A 157 18.71 -2.15 1.60
N LEU A 158 19.80 -2.39 2.29
CA LEU A 158 20.34 -1.47 3.29
C LEU A 158 20.64 -0.09 2.71
N SER A 159 21.26 -0.02 1.51
CA SER A 159 21.55 1.27 0.85
C SER A 159 20.29 2.06 0.54
N VAL A 160 19.21 1.39 0.19
CA VAL A 160 17.91 2.03 -0.11
C VAL A 160 17.29 2.63 1.16
N ILE A 161 17.27 1.89 2.26
CA ILE A 161 16.79 2.39 3.55
C ILE A 161 17.62 3.60 3.99
N LEU A 162 18.94 3.48 3.94
CA LEU A 162 19.83 4.56 4.39
C LEU A 162 19.72 5.80 3.50
N ARG A 163 19.54 5.64 2.18
CA ARG A 163 19.28 6.79 1.30
C ARG A 163 17.98 7.48 1.64
N SER A 164 16.93 6.74 1.98
CA SER A 164 15.67 7.31 2.46
C SER A 164 15.88 8.13 3.74
N VAL A 165 16.66 7.62 4.69
CA VAL A 165 17.00 8.33 5.94
C VAL A 165 17.83 9.59 5.65
N HIS A 166 18.91 9.48 4.88
CA HIS A 166 19.73 10.64 4.49
C HIS A 166 18.89 11.70 3.79
N SER A 167 18.02 11.28 2.88
CA SER A 167 17.17 12.19 2.11
C SER A 167 16.21 12.97 3.01
N VAL A 168 15.51 12.33 3.94
CA VAL A 168 14.61 13.04 4.84
C VAL A 168 15.34 13.99 5.79
N VAL A 169 16.50 13.58 6.28
CA VAL A 169 17.32 14.45 7.17
C VAL A 169 17.87 15.65 6.39
N ASN A 170 18.38 15.44 5.19
CA ASN A 170 18.96 16.50 4.36
C ASN A 170 17.92 17.48 3.82
N HIS A 171 16.66 17.06 3.64
CA HIS A 171 15.60 17.87 3.03
C HIS A 171 14.52 18.34 4.00
N THR A 172 14.71 18.12 5.28
CA THR A 172 13.79 18.60 6.33
C THR A 172 14.53 19.55 7.26
N PRO A 173 14.04 20.78 7.50
CA PRO A 173 14.62 21.66 8.50
C PRO A 173 14.74 20.95 9.85
N SER A 174 15.90 21.07 10.49
CA SER A 174 16.22 20.34 11.72
C SER A 174 15.23 20.65 12.86
N GLN A 175 14.72 21.87 12.93
CA GLN A 175 13.72 22.27 13.92
C GLN A 175 12.35 21.63 13.71
N LEU A 176 12.05 21.12 12.51
CA LEU A 176 10.79 20.47 12.17
C LEU A 176 10.84 18.94 12.28
N LEU A 177 12.03 18.34 12.18
CA LEU A 177 12.20 16.88 12.25
C LEU A 177 12.55 16.48 13.69
N LYS A 178 11.58 15.90 14.40
CA LYS A 178 11.81 15.46 15.79
C LYS A 178 12.58 14.16 15.87
N GLU A 179 12.24 13.18 15.03
CA GLU A 179 12.81 11.85 15.01
C GLU A 179 12.52 11.15 13.69
N VAL A 180 13.33 10.16 13.38
CA VAL A 180 13.10 9.18 12.32
C VAL A 180 12.99 7.81 12.96
N ILE A 181 11.92 7.09 12.68
CA ILE A 181 11.62 5.77 13.23
C ILE A 181 11.67 4.75 12.11
N LEU A 182 12.60 3.81 12.21
CA LEU A 182 12.71 2.68 11.31
C LEU A 182 11.98 1.48 11.92
N VAL A 183 10.85 1.07 11.32
CA VAL A 183 10.09 -0.08 11.77
C VAL A 183 10.47 -1.28 10.91
N ASP A 184 11.17 -2.22 11.50
CA ASP A 184 11.55 -3.48 10.91
C ASP A 184 10.45 -4.53 11.19
N ASP A 185 9.73 -4.91 10.16
CA ASP A 185 8.68 -5.93 10.25
C ASP A 185 9.25 -7.35 10.20
N ASN A 186 10.17 -7.63 11.12
CA ASN A 186 10.84 -8.92 11.28
C ASN A 186 11.57 -9.38 10.00
N SER A 187 12.48 -8.54 9.51
CA SER A 187 13.32 -8.88 8.36
C SER A 187 14.26 -10.05 8.66
N ASP A 188 14.49 -10.90 7.66
CA ASP A 188 15.41 -12.04 7.74
C ASP A 188 16.85 -11.65 7.39
N ASN A 189 17.02 -10.58 6.60
CA ASN A 189 18.33 -10.13 6.11
C ASN A 189 19.23 -9.67 7.26
N ALA A 190 20.40 -10.30 7.38
CA ALA A 190 21.38 -10.02 8.42
C ALA A 190 21.94 -8.57 8.36
N GLU A 191 22.03 -7.96 7.19
CA GLU A 191 22.48 -6.58 7.01
C GLU A 191 21.54 -5.56 7.69
N LEU A 192 20.27 -5.90 7.85
CA LEU A 192 19.27 -5.04 8.47
C LEU A 192 19.25 -5.14 10.00
N LYS A 193 20.15 -5.91 10.59
CA LYS A 193 20.27 -6.11 12.04
C LYS A 193 21.36 -5.23 12.62
N LEU A 194 22.45 -5.81 13.02
CA LEU A 194 23.54 -5.08 13.68
C LEU A 194 24.13 -3.96 12.81
N SER A 195 24.33 -4.19 11.52
CA SER A 195 24.89 -3.18 10.61
C SER A 195 24.01 -1.92 10.51
N LEU A 196 22.69 -2.10 10.44
CA LEU A 196 21.76 -0.98 10.44
C LEU A 196 21.78 -0.23 11.78
N ASP A 197 21.71 -0.96 12.90
CA ASP A 197 21.71 -0.37 14.24
C ASP A 197 22.99 0.46 14.48
N GLN A 198 24.15 -0.09 14.13
CA GLN A 198 25.43 0.60 14.27
C GLN A 198 25.53 1.85 13.39
N TYR A 199 25.07 1.75 12.14
CA TYR A 199 25.12 2.88 11.23
C TYR A 199 24.29 4.05 11.75
N VAL A 200 23.03 3.82 12.13
CA VAL A 200 22.13 4.90 12.58
C VAL A 200 22.56 5.46 13.93
N HIS A 201 23.09 4.63 14.82
CA HIS A 201 23.64 5.09 16.10
C HIS A 201 24.86 5.97 15.92
N LYS A 202 25.76 5.62 15.02
CA LYS A 202 26.96 6.40 14.72
C LYS A 202 26.67 7.68 13.94
N ARG A 203 25.82 7.58 12.92
CA ARG A 203 25.58 8.68 11.96
C ARG A 203 24.52 9.68 12.45
N TYR A 204 23.49 9.19 13.13
CA TYR A 204 22.34 9.96 13.58
C TYR A 204 21.98 9.68 15.04
N PRO A 205 22.92 9.89 15.97
CA PRO A 205 22.67 9.60 17.38
C PRO A 205 21.51 10.45 17.93
N GLY A 206 20.56 9.81 18.60
CA GLY A 206 19.40 10.48 19.20
C GLY A 206 18.31 10.92 18.22
N LEU A 207 18.55 10.86 16.90
CA LEU A 207 17.58 11.26 15.87
C LEU A 207 16.86 10.06 15.25
N VAL A 208 17.61 9.03 14.88
CA VAL A 208 17.08 7.82 14.23
C VAL A 208 17.04 6.67 15.21
N LYS A 209 15.90 6.01 15.33
CA LYS A 209 15.71 4.82 16.17
C LYS A 209 15.10 3.68 15.36
N VAL A 210 15.45 2.45 15.73
CA VAL A 210 14.94 1.23 15.11
C VAL A 210 13.96 0.56 16.07
N VAL A 211 12.78 0.23 15.56
CA VAL A 211 11.74 -0.53 16.26
C VAL A 211 11.56 -1.84 15.52
N ARG A 212 11.67 -2.97 16.23
CA ARG A 212 11.62 -4.30 15.61
C ARG A 212 10.39 -5.07 16.07
N ASN A 213 9.63 -5.58 15.12
CA ASN A 213 8.55 -6.51 15.40
C ASN A 213 9.13 -7.91 15.69
N SER A 214 8.59 -8.59 16.70
CA SER A 214 9.02 -9.94 17.08
C SER A 214 8.59 -11.02 16.08
N ARG A 215 7.60 -10.71 15.25
CA ARG A 215 7.11 -11.53 14.14
C ARG A 215 6.70 -10.62 12.98
N ARG A 216 6.51 -11.20 11.80
CA ARG A 216 5.99 -10.45 10.66
C ARG A 216 4.51 -10.14 10.85
N GLU A 217 4.20 -8.86 10.97
CA GLU A 217 2.85 -8.36 11.24
C GLU A 217 2.12 -7.89 9.98
N GLY A 218 2.85 -7.58 8.92
CA GLY A 218 2.35 -6.93 7.71
C GLY A 218 2.40 -5.41 7.78
N LEU A 219 2.26 -4.76 6.63
CA LEU A 219 2.41 -3.31 6.47
C LEU A 219 1.48 -2.53 7.41
N ILE A 220 0.24 -2.95 7.52
CA ILE A 220 -0.81 -2.23 8.26
C ILE A 220 -0.47 -2.17 9.75
N ARG A 221 -0.19 -3.32 10.36
CA ARG A 221 0.15 -3.42 11.79
C ARG A 221 1.52 -2.85 12.11
N ALA A 222 2.48 -2.94 11.17
CA ALA A 222 3.79 -2.32 11.33
C ALA A 222 3.70 -0.79 11.41
N ARG A 223 2.82 -0.17 10.62
CA ARG A 223 2.52 1.28 10.74
C ARG A 223 1.98 1.66 12.10
N LEU A 224 1.14 0.82 12.71
CA LEU A 224 0.64 1.05 14.06
C LEU A 224 1.76 1.03 15.11
N GLN A 225 2.76 0.18 14.96
CA GLN A 225 3.95 0.19 15.82
C GLN A 225 4.74 1.50 15.66
N GLY A 226 4.87 2.00 14.44
CA GLY A 226 5.49 3.30 14.17
C GLY A 226 4.73 4.46 14.82
N TRP A 227 3.42 4.46 14.75
CA TRP A 227 2.58 5.46 15.42
C TRP A 227 2.75 5.45 16.94
N LYS A 228 2.78 4.28 17.57
CA LYS A 228 3.02 4.12 19.00
C LYS A 228 4.38 4.67 19.43
N ALA A 229 5.40 4.48 18.61
CA ALA A 229 6.75 4.95 18.88
C ALA A 229 6.95 6.44 18.60
N ALA A 230 6.11 7.06 17.77
CA ALA A 230 6.18 8.46 17.40
C ALA A 230 5.81 9.38 18.57
N THR A 231 6.52 10.48 18.72
CA THR A 231 6.36 11.43 19.82
C THR A 231 6.03 12.85 19.36
N ALA A 232 6.20 13.16 18.06
CA ALA A 232 5.85 14.47 17.52
C ALA A 232 4.33 14.67 17.38
N PRO A 233 3.84 15.91 17.32
CA PRO A 233 2.43 16.20 17.09
C PRO A 233 1.92 15.71 15.72
N VAL A 234 2.81 15.61 14.73
CA VAL A 234 2.52 15.13 13.38
C VAL A 234 3.36 13.91 13.07
N VAL A 235 2.78 12.95 12.39
CA VAL A 235 3.47 11.73 11.94
C VAL A 235 3.40 11.63 10.42
N GLY A 236 4.52 11.38 9.79
CA GLY A 236 4.61 11.04 8.38
C GLY A 236 4.98 9.57 8.22
N PHE A 237 4.15 8.81 7.51
CA PHE A 237 4.40 7.40 7.18
C PHE A 237 4.91 7.30 5.75
N PHE A 238 6.02 6.60 5.57
CA PHE A 238 6.64 6.42 4.25
C PHE A 238 7.15 4.99 4.08
N ASP A 239 7.11 4.52 2.85
CA ASP A 239 7.88 3.34 2.48
C ASP A 239 9.38 3.64 2.59
N ALA A 240 10.19 2.65 2.97
CA ALA A 240 11.63 2.83 3.19
C ALA A 240 12.47 2.81 1.89
N HIS A 241 11.87 3.22 0.78
CA HIS A 241 12.50 3.32 -0.54
C HIS A 241 12.04 4.58 -1.29
N VAL A 242 12.18 5.70 -0.60
CA VAL A 242 11.79 7.03 -1.09
C VAL A 242 12.94 8.02 -0.98
N GLU A 243 12.89 9.07 -1.78
CA GLU A 243 13.78 10.23 -1.71
C GLU A 243 12.94 11.50 -1.69
N PHE A 244 13.24 12.40 -0.77
CA PHE A 244 12.43 13.59 -0.51
C PHE A 244 12.88 14.75 -1.41
N ASN A 245 11.90 15.43 -1.98
CA ASN A 245 12.13 16.71 -2.65
C ASN A 245 12.36 17.80 -1.60
N THR A 246 13.22 18.77 -1.92
CA THR A 246 13.41 19.93 -1.04
C THR A 246 12.08 20.64 -0.75
N GLY A 247 11.89 21.12 0.47
CA GLY A 247 10.68 21.84 0.86
C GLY A 247 9.42 20.97 0.96
N TRP A 248 9.54 19.67 1.15
CA TRP A 248 8.39 18.76 1.25
C TRP A 248 7.57 18.94 2.53
N ALA A 249 8.23 19.25 3.66
CA ALA A 249 7.60 19.22 4.97
C ALA A 249 6.74 20.45 5.27
N GLU A 250 7.22 21.64 4.95
CA GLU A 250 6.56 22.89 5.30
C GLU A 250 5.14 23.02 4.77
N PRO A 251 4.84 22.70 3.48
CA PRO A 251 3.46 22.78 3.00
C PRO A 251 2.55 21.77 3.69
N ALA A 252 3.02 20.55 3.95
CA ALA A 252 2.24 19.52 4.64
C ALA A 252 1.90 19.94 6.07
N LEU A 253 2.89 20.42 6.84
CA LEU A 253 2.72 20.86 8.22
C LEU A 253 1.84 22.10 8.32
N THR A 254 1.91 23.01 7.35
CA THR A 254 1.04 24.19 7.27
C THR A 254 -0.42 23.81 7.10
N ARG A 255 -0.72 22.87 6.19
CA ARG A 255 -2.09 22.41 5.95
C ARG A 255 -2.69 21.71 7.17
N ILE A 256 -1.90 20.91 7.88
CA ILE A 256 -2.33 20.23 9.12
C ILE A 256 -2.54 21.24 10.26
N ARG A 257 -1.66 22.24 10.38
CA ARG A 257 -1.83 23.30 11.38
C ARG A 257 -3.11 24.10 11.18
N GLU A 258 -3.49 24.39 9.95
CA GLU A 258 -4.73 25.11 9.62
C GLU A 258 -5.98 24.27 9.94
N ASP A 259 -5.95 22.97 9.68
CA ASP A 259 -6.99 22.01 10.05
C ASP A 259 -6.38 20.62 10.31
N ARG A 260 -6.36 20.20 11.57
CA ARG A 260 -5.79 18.92 11.99
C ARG A 260 -6.52 17.67 11.43
N ARG A 261 -7.72 17.85 10.87
CA ARG A 261 -8.53 16.78 10.29
C ARG A 261 -8.18 16.50 8.82
N ARG A 262 -7.15 17.13 8.30
CA ARG A 262 -6.59 16.86 6.98
C ARG A 262 -5.55 15.76 7.05
N ILE A 263 -5.70 14.74 6.17
CA ILE A 263 -4.62 13.81 5.86
C ILE A 263 -3.94 14.32 4.58
N ILE A 264 -2.64 14.51 4.66
CA ILE A 264 -1.85 15.11 3.59
C ILE A 264 -1.04 14.04 2.86
N LEU A 265 -1.15 14.03 1.54
CA LEU A 265 -0.39 13.14 0.68
C LEU A 265 0.65 13.97 -0.09
N PRO A 266 1.95 13.74 0.11
CA PRO A 266 2.94 14.25 -0.83
C PRO A 266 2.66 13.73 -2.25
N ALA A 267 2.83 14.60 -3.24
CA ALA A 267 2.79 14.17 -4.63
C ALA A 267 3.95 13.21 -4.92
N ILE A 268 3.69 12.15 -5.67
CA ILE A 268 4.62 11.05 -5.88
C ILE A 268 5.28 11.20 -7.25
N ASP A 269 6.61 11.26 -7.27
CA ASP A 269 7.44 11.07 -8.45
C ASP A 269 7.98 9.64 -8.49
N ASN A 270 8.49 9.21 -9.63
CA ASN A 270 8.96 7.84 -9.81
C ASN A 270 10.49 7.74 -9.78
N ILE A 271 10.99 6.69 -9.14
CA ILE A 271 12.37 6.22 -9.28
C ILE A 271 12.33 4.90 -10.04
N LYS A 272 12.96 4.84 -11.21
CA LYS A 272 13.03 3.60 -11.99
C LYS A 272 13.82 2.52 -11.25
N TYR A 273 13.27 1.33 -11.17
CA TYR A 273 13.85 0.21 -10.44
C TYR A 273 15.18 -0.30 -11.01
N ASN A 274 15.44 -0.08 -12.30
CA ASN A 274 16.62 -0.59 -13.00
C ASN A 274 17.78 0.42 -13.09
N THR A 275 17.48 1.72 -13.27
CA THR A 275 18.48 2.77 -13.47
C THR A 275 18.54 3.80 -12.35
N PHE A 276 17.62 3.77 -11.41
CA PHE A 276 17.42 4.76 -10.35
C PHE A 276 17.22 6.19 -10.87
N GLU A 277 16.83 6.34 -12.16
CA GLU A 277 16.42 7.62 -12.72
C GLU A 277 15.17 8.14 -12.02
N VAL A 278 15.21 9.39 -11.59
CA VAL A 278 14.05 10.08 -11.01
C VAL A 278 13.25 10.75 -12.13
N GLN A 279 11.96 10.43 -12.21
CA GLN A 279 11.05 10.94 -13.22
C GLN A 279 9.89 11.68 -12.56
N GLN A 280 9.57 12.87 -13.11
CA GLN A 280 8.40 13.60 -12.68
C GLN A 280 7.13 12.88 -13.13
N TYR A 281 6.18 12.70 -12.21
CA TYR A 281 4.82 12.31 -12.54
C TYR A 281 3.89 13.53 -12.60
N ALA A 282 2.90 13.46 -13.47
CA ALA A 282 1.86 14.47 -13.55
C ALA A 282 1.09 14.56 -12.22
N ASN A 283 0.62 15.78 -11.89
CA ASN A 283 -0.27 15.97 -10.76
C ASN A 283 -1.57 15.19 -10.96
N ALA A 284 -1.93 14.39 -9.97
CA ALA A 284 -3.09 13.52 -10.02
C ALA A 284 -3.76 13.43 -8.64
N ALA A 285 -5.03 13.09 -8.62
CA ALA A 285 -5.70 12.58 -7.44
C ALA A 285 -5.54 11.04 -7.38
N HIS A 286 -5.86 10.47 -6.25
CA HIS A 286 -5.80 9.03 -6.02
C HIS A 286 -7.21 8.47 -5.87
N GLY A 287 -7.57 7.60 -6.80
CA GLY A 287 -8.84 6.89 -6.78
C GLY A 287 -8.67 5.38 -6.63
N TYR A 288 -9.71 4.67 -6.91
CA TYR A 288 -9.72 3.21 -6.84
C TYR A 288 -10.87 2.63 -7.67
N ASN A 289 -10.79 1.34 -7.97
CA ASN A 289 -11.86 0.59 -8.59
C ASN A 289 -12.73 -0.13 -7.55
N TRP A 290 -13.79 -0.79 -7.98
CA TRP A 290 -14.68 -1.52 -7.07
C TRP A 290 -14.07 -2.75 -6.38
N GLY A 291 -12.94 -3.23 -6.88
CA GLY A 291 -12.12 -4.22 -6.16
C GLY A 291 -11.30 -3.63 -5.02
N LEU A 292 -11.36 -2.32 -4.82
CA LEU A 292 -10.57 -1.52 -3.89
C LEU A 292 -9.06 -1.57 -4.19
N TRP A 293 -8.70 -1.61 -5.47
CA TRP A 293 -7.36 -1.38 -5.97
C TRP A 293 -7.17 0.10 -6.30
N CYS A 294 -6.14 0.70 -5.75
CA CYS A 294 -5.85 2.11 -5.99
C CYS A 294 -5.34 2.38 -7.41
N MET A 295 -5.58 3.59 -7.88
CA MET A 295 -5.10 4.10 -9.16
C MET A 295 -4.98 5.62 -9.12
N TYR A 296 -4.14 6.17 -10.02
CA TYR A 296 -4.16 7.60 -10.27
C TYR A 296 -5.40 7.97 -11.08
N ILE A 297 -6.02 9.07 -10.71
CA ILE A 297 -7.15 9.65 -11.44
C ILE A 297 -6.89 11.12 -11.78
N ILE A 298 -7.64 11.63 -12.74
CA ILE A 298 -7.60 13.06 -13.11
C ILE A 298 -8.02 13.89 -11.89
N PRO A 299 -7.32 14.99 -11.58
CA PRO A 299 -7.74 15.90 -10.52
C PRO A 299 -9.18 16.41 -10.71
N PRO A 300 -9.87 16.80 -9.62
CA PRO A 300 -11.20 17.37 -9.72
C PRO A 300 -11.28 18.56 -10.70
N GLN A 301 -12.39 18.69 -11.42
CA GLN A 301 -12.55 19.70 -12.45
C GLN A 301 -12.36 21.13 -11.91
N ASP A 302 -12.79 21.41 -10.70
CA ASP A 302 -12.61 22.73 -10.07
C ASP A 302 -11.13 23.07 -9.84
N TRP A 303 -10.28 22.06 -9.57
CA TRP A 303 -8.83 22.25 -9.48
C TRP A 303 -8.24 22.55 -10.86
N LEU A 304 -8.65 21.83 -11.89
CA LEU A 304 -8.20 22.06 -13.27
C LEU A 304 -8.61 23.45 -13.76
N ASP A 305 -9.81 23.89 -13.46
CA ASP A 305 -10.36 25.17 -13.89
C ASP A 305 -9.65 26.38 -13.24
N ARG A 306 -9.10 26.21 -12.04
CA ARG A 306 -8.31 27.26 -11.37
C ARG A 306 -7.00 27.56 -12.07
N GLY A 307 -6.41 26.59 -12.78
CA GLY A 307 -5.10 26.75 -13.44
C GLY A 307 -3.93 26.99 -12.49
N ASP A 308 -4.08 26.72 -11.18
CA ASP A 308 -3.04 26.85 -10.17
C ASP A 308 -2.52 25.47 -9.76
N GLU A 309 -1.41 25.06 -10.38
CA GLU A 309 -0.79 23.76 -10.11
C GLU A 309 -0.23 23.61 -8.68
N SER A 310 -0.11 24.69 -7.93
CA SER A 310 0.36 24.67 -6.53
C SER A 310 -0.76 24.39 -5.53
N ALA A 311 -2.01 24.46 -5.94
CA ALA A 311 -3.15 24.28 -5.06
C ALA A 311 -3.31 22.83 -4.59
N PRO A 312 -3.77 22.60 -3.37
CA PRO A 312 -4.09 21.26 -2.90
C PRO A 312 -5.15 20.57 -3.77
N ILE A 313 -4.94 19.28 -4.03
CA ILE A 313 -5.84 18.43 -4.82
C ILE A 313 -6.65 17.56 -3.86
N ARG A 314 -7.95 17.77 -3.76
CA ARG A 314 -8.84 16.87 -3.00
C ARG A 314 -8.83 15.50 -3.65
N THR A 315 -8.71 14.45 -2.82
CA THR A 315 -8.56 13.08 -3.29
C THR A 315 -9.44 12.13 -2.49
N PRO A 316 -10.15 11.18 -3.14
CA PRO A 316 -11.02 10.24 -2.44
C PRO A 316 -10.28 9.21 -1.59
N ALA A 317 -9.04 8.88 -1.94
CA ALA A 317 -8.21 7.89 -1.28
C ALA A 317 -6.72 8.18 -1.48
N MET A 318 -5.85 7.27 -1.09
CA MET A 318 -4.40 7.37 -1.27
C MET A 318 -3.82 6.13 -1.95
N ILE A 319 -2.70 6.30 -2.66
CA ILE A 319 -1.93 5.19 -3.22
C ILE A 319 -1.28 4.34 -2.10
N GLY A 320 -0.93 4.96 -0.97
CA GLY A 320 -0.53 4.23 0.24
C GLY A 320 0.96 4.20 0.53
N CYS A 321 1.82 4.76 -0.34
CA CYS A 321 3.27 4.79 -0.08
C CYS A 321 3.70 5.90 0.89
N SER A 322 2.88 6.93 1.07
CA SER A 322 3.19 8.05 1.97
C SER A 322 1.95 8.85 2.36
N PHE A 323 1.87 9.23 3.62
CA PHE A 323 0.89 10.19 4.11
C PHE A 323 1.36 10.85 5.42
N VAL A 324 0.89 12.06 5.66
CA VAL A 324 1.23 12.87 6.82
C VAL A 324 -0.06 13.26 7.54
N VAL A 325 -0.11 13.08 8.84
CA VAL A 325 -1.33 13.23 9.63
C VAL A 325 -1.01 13.72 11.05
N ASP A 326 -1.92 14.51 11.64
CA ASP A 326 -1.89 14.80 13.07
C ASP A 326 -1.97 13.50 13.88
N ARG A 327 -1.02 13.31 14.81
CA ARG A 327 -0.86 12.06 15.55
C ARG A 327 -2.09 11.72 16.39
N GLU A 328 -2.63 12.70 17.11
CA GLU A 328 -3.80 12.52 17.97
C GLU A 328 -5.07 12.29 17.13
N TYR A 329 -5.27 13.08 16.07
CA TYR A 329 -6.40 12.92 15.17
C TYR A 329 -6.43 11.52 14.52
N PHE A 330 -5.28 11.01 14.11
CA PHE A 330 -5.19 9.65 13.55
C PHE A 330 -5.66 8.60 14.56
N GLY A 331 -5.32 8.77 15.83
CA GLY A 331 -5.85 7.96 16.93
C GLY A 331 -7.37 8.11 17.09
N ASP A 332 -7.88 9.34 17.07
CA ASP A 332 -9.30 9.66 17.28
C ASP A 332 -10.21 9.02 16.21
N ILE A 333 -9.74 8.97 14.95
CA ILE A 333 -10.48 8.33 13.85
C ILE A 333 -10.26 6.82 13.73
N GLY A 334 -9.53 6.22 14.68
CA GLY A 334 -9.39 4.76 14.79
C GLY A 334 -8.16 4.17 14.12
N LEU A 335 -7.13 4.96 13.83
CA LEU A 335 -5.87 4.48 13.23
C LEU A 335 -6.10 3.78 11.88
N LEU A 336 -5.42 2.67 11.63
CA LEU A 336 -5.76 1.74 10.57
C LEU A 336 -6.57 0.58 11.16
N ASP A 337 -7.38 -0.08 10.33
CA ASP A 337 -8.16 -1.23 10.79
C ASP A 337 -7.24 -2.39 11.23
N PRO A 338 -7.18 -2.71 12.53
CA PRO A 338 -6.29 -3.75 13.05
C PRO A 338 -6.72 -5.17 12.64
N GLY A 339 -7.93 -5.34 12.14
CA GLY A 339 -8.45 -6.59 11.60
C GLY A 339 -8.00 -6.85 10.16
N MET A 340 -7.45 -5.88 9.47
CA MET A 340 -6.83 -6.05 8.15
C MET A 340 -5.47 -6.72 8.28
N GLU A 341 -5.14 -7.56 7.32
CA GLU A 341 -3.92 -8.37 7.33
C GLU A 341 -3.07 -8.13 6.08
N VAL A 342 -1.77 -8.19 6.26
CA VAL A 342 -0.72 -8.14 5.25
C VAL A 342 -0.73 -6.87 4.42
N TYR A 343 -1.59 -6.76 3.42
CA TYR A 343 -1.55 -5.71 2.41
C TYR A 343 -2.91 -5.54 1.72
N GLY A 344 -3.23 -4.31 1.39
CA GLY A 344 -4.33 -3.95 0.49
C GLY A 344 -5.56 -3.41 1.21
N ALA A 345 -6.25 -2.52 0.55
CA ALA A 345 -7.49 -1.84 0.94
C ALA A 345 -7.42 -0.89 2.16
N GLU A 346 -6.36 -0.93 2.98
CA GLU A 346 -6.21 -0.03 4.14
C GLU A 346 -6.16 1.44 3.73
N ASN A 347 -5.51 1.72 2.63
CA ASN A 347 -5.37 3.04 2.03
C ASN A 347 -6.72 3.58 1.50
N ILE A 348 -7.52 2.72 0.91
CA ILE A 348 -8.86 3.07 0.41
C ILE A 348 -9.83 3.24 1.59
N GLU A 349 -9.81 2.34 2.54
CA GLU A 349 -10.64 2.40 3.76
C GLU A 349 -10.37 3.68 4.55
N LEU A 350 -9.11 4.09 4.70
CA LEU A 350 -8.76 5.32 5.38
C LEU A 350 -9.35 6.55 4.67
N GLY A 351 -9.32 6.58 3.34
CA GLY A 351 -9.95 7.65 2.55
C GLY A 351 -11.46 7.72 2.76
N MET A 352 -12.17 6.59 2.68
CA MET A 352 -13.60 6.53 2.96
C MET A 352 -13.91 7.04 4.37
N ARG A 353 -13.21 6.55 5.35
CA ARG A 353 -13.42 6.87 6.77
C ARG A 353 -13.16 8.33 7.07
N VAL A 354 -12.04 8.89 6.64
CA VAL A 354 -11.71 10.29 6.94
C VAL A 354 -12.75 11.25 6.35
N TRP A 355 -13.18 11.03 5.11
CA TRP A 355 -14.19 11.84 4.46
C TRP A 355 -15.57 11.68 5.09
N GLN A 356 -16.02 10.46 5.31
CA GLN A 356 -17.34 10.20 5.90
C GLN A 356 -17.43 10.69 7.34
N CYS A 357 -16.32 10.73 8.07
CA CYS A 357 -16.28 11.11 9.47
C CYS A 357 -15.88 12.58 9.71
N GLY A 358 -15.97 13.44 8.71
CA GLY A 358 -15.86 14.89 8.84
C GLY A 358 -14.48 15.48 8.60
N GLY A 359 -13.49 14.67 8.23
CA GLY A 359 -12.16 15.13 7.81
C GLY A 359 -12.03 15.27 6.29
N SER A 360 -10.80 15.35 5.82
CA SER A 360 -10.48 15.44 4.40
C SER A 360 -9.13 14.81 4.08
N MET A 361 -8.88 14.57 2.80
CA MET A 361 -7.63 14.05 2.28
C MET A 361 -7.25 14.83 1.03
N GLU A 362 -5.99 15.24 0.95
CA GLU A 362 -5.52 16.04 -0.18
C GLU A 362 -4.09 15.70 -0.58
N VAL A 363 -3.82 15.74 -1.90
CA VAL A 363 -2.48 15.67 -2.48
C VAL A 363 -1.93 17.07 -2.60
N LEU A 364 -0.69 17.30 -2.14
CA LEU A 364 -0.02 18.58 -2.25
C LEU A 364 1.05 18.56 -3.35
N PRO A 365 0.86 19.28 -4.46
CA PRO A 365 1.90 19.42 -5.49
C PRO A 365 3.20 20.08 -4.99
N CYS A 366 3.11 20.90 -3.95
CA CYS A 366 4.26 21.55 -3.32
C CYS A 366 5.06 20.63 -2.36
N SER A 367 4.49 19.51 -1.94
CA SER A 367 5.15 18.49 -1.12
C SER A 367 5.36 17.24 -1.97
N ARG A 368 6.62 16.89 -2.26
CA ARG A 368 6.90 15.79 -3.19
C ARG A 368 7.88 14.78 -2.61
N VAL A 369 7.65 13.52 -2.95
CA VAL A 369 8.59 12.42 -2.69
C VAL A 369 8.73 11.59 -3.96
N ALA A 370 9.94 11.12 -4.23
CA ALA A 370 10.19 10.14 -5.28
C ALA A 370 10.19 8.73 -4.67
N HIS A 371 9.49 7.81 -5.28
CA HIS A 371 9.25 6.45 -4.80
C HIS A 371 9.75 5.42 -5.82
N ILE A 372 10.46 4.39 -5.36
CA ILE A 372 10.90 3.30 -6.23
C ILE A 372 9.69 2.43 -6.59
N GLU A 373 9.38 2.38 -7.87
CA GLU A 373 8.42 1.43 -8.41
C GLU A 373 9.07 0.04 -8.48
N ARG A 374 8.75 -0.82 -7.53
CA ARG A 374 9.33 -2.17 -7.47
C ARG A 374 8.69 -3.08 -8.52
N SER A 375 9.51 -3.82 -9.24
CA SER A 375 9.03 -4.85 -10.18
C SER A 375 8.39 -6.04 -9.46
N LYS A 376 8.72 -6.27 -8.20
CA LYS A 376 8.19 -7.35 -7.36
C LYS A 376 7.91 -6.83 -5.95
N LYS A 377 6.72 -7.15 -5.42
CA LYS A 377 6.34 -6.77 -4.06
C LYS A 377 6.97 -7.70 -3.02
N PRO A 378 7.41 -7.18 -1.86
CA PRO A 378 8.12 -7.99 -0.84
C PRO A 378 7.21 -8.90 -0.03
N TYR A 379 5.91 -8.65 -0.09
CA TYR A 379 4.91 -9.44 0.62
C TYR A 379 4.46 -10.61 -0.23
N ASN A 380 4.24 -11.69 0.41
CA ASN A 380 3.77 -13.03 0.15
C ASN A 380 2.97 -13.25 -1.16
N ASN A 381 2.96 -14.48 -1.63
CA ASN A 381 2.31 -14.96 -2.85
C ASN A 381 0.77 -14.91 -2.83
N ASP A 382 0.14 -14.63 -1.67
CA ASP A 382 -1.33 -14.57 -1.50
C ASP A 382 -1.87 -13.14 -1.42
N ILE A 383 -1.27 -12.18 -2.14
CA ILE A 383 -1.69 -10.78 -2.14
C ILE A 383 -3.17 -10.65 -2.50
N ASP A 384 -3.65 -11.38 -3.49
CA ASP A 384 -5.05 -11.34 -3.94
C ASP A 384 -6.01 -11.82 -2.85
N TYR A 385 -5.65 -12.86 -2.10
CA TYR A 385 -6.46 -13.32 -0.97
C TYR A 385 -6.60 -12.25 0.12
N TYR A 386 -5.48 -11.66 0.55
CA TYR A 386 -5.49 -10.64 1.60
C TYR A 386 -6.12 -9.33 1.15
N ALA A 387 -5.87 -8.91 -0.08
CA ALA A 387 -6.53 -7.74 -0.67
C ALA A 387 -8.05 -7.91 -0.73
N LYS A 388 -8.53 -9.07 -1.14
CA LYS A 388 -9.95 -9.44 -1.14
C LYS A 388 -10.52 -9.42 0.27
N ARG A 389 -9.88 -10.09 1.21
CA ARG A 389 -10.27 -10.15 2.61
C ARG A 389 -10.40 -8.75 3.23
N ASN A 390 -9.40 -7.91 3.03
CA ASN A 390 -9.39 -6.54 3.55
C ASN A 390 -10.44 -5.66 2.86
N ALA A 391 -10.63 -5.82 1.54
CA ALA A 391 -11.66 -5.11 0.78
C ALA A 391 -13.07 -5.42 1.31
N LEU A 392 -13.35 -6.67 1.66
CA LEU A 392 -14.64 -7.05 2.25
C LEU A 392 -14.86 -6.40 3.62
N ARG A 393 -13.83 -6.27 4.44
CA ARG A 393 -13.92 -5.53 5.71
C ARG A 393 -14.31 -4.07 5.49
N ALA A 394 -13.63 -3.39 4.57
CA ALA A 394 -13.96 -2.00 4.23
C ALA A 394 -15.39 -1.86 3.68
N ALA A 395 -15.79 -2.77 2.80
CA ALA A 395 -17.12 -2.79 2.21
C ALA A 395 -18.23 -2.95 3.26
N GLU A 396 -18.08 -3.91 4.19
CA GLU A 396 -19.07 -4.18 5.24
C GLU A 396 -19.22 -3.03 6.23
N VAL A 397 -18.16 -2.28 6.50
CA VAL A 397 -18.18 -1.18 7.47
C VAL A 397 -18.61 0.14 6.83
N TRP A 398 -18.09 0.50 5.64
CA TRP A 398 -18.16 1.86 5.13
C TRP A 398 -19.04 2.05 3.92
N MET A 399 -19.37 1.00 3.16
CA MET A 399 -19.94 1.15 1.82
C MET A 399 -21.46 0.97 1.74
N ASP A 400 -22.13 0.72 2.84
CA ASP A 400 -23.57 0.55 2.91
C ASP A 400 -24.06 -0.48 1.85
N ASP A 401 -25.13 -0.21 1.13
CA ASP A 401 -25.62 -1.09 0.06
C ASP A 401 -24.67 -1.22 -1.14
N PHE A 402 -23.75 -0.26 -1.32
CA PHE A 402 -22.72 -0.32 -2.37
C PHE A 402 -21.66 -1.39 -2.12
N LYS A 403 -21.66 -2.04 -0.97
CA LYS A 403 -20.82 -3.21 -0.73
C LYS A 403 -21.01 -4.29 -1.80
N SER A 404 -22.21 -4.39 -2.38
CA SER A 404 -22.50 -5.31 -3.48
C SER A 404 -21.55 -5.16 -4.66
N HIS A 405 -21.08 -3.94 -4.94
CA HIS A 405 -20.14 -3.66 -6.02
C HIS A 405 -18.76 -4.27 -5.78
N VAL A 406 -18.33 -4.34 -4.52
CA VAL A 406 -17.06 -5.01 -4.15
C VAL A 406 -17.18 -6.51 -4.35
N TYR A 407 -18.27 -7.11 -3.92
CA TYR A 407 -18.53 -8.54 -4.15
C TYR A 407 -18.62 -8.88 -5.64
N MET A 408 -19.27 -8.03 -6.43
CA MET A 408 -19.30 -8.15 -7.90
C MET A 408 -17.89 -8.08 -8.50
N ALA A 409 -17.11 -7.07 -8.13
CA ALA A 409 -15.77 -6.88 -8.67
C ALA A 409 -14.84 -8.06 -8.41
N TRP A 410 -14.97 -8.69 -7.25
CA TRP A 410 -14.23 -9.92 -6.90
C TRP A 410 -14.90 -11.21 -7.41
N ASN A 411 -16.04 -11.09 -8.06
CA ASN A 411 -16.84 -12.20 -8.60
C ASN A 411 -17.16 -13.28 -7.56
N ILE A 412 -17.58 -12.86 -6.38
CA ILE A 412 -17.91 -13.73 -5.24
C ILE A 412 -19.34 -13.48 -4.76
N PRO A 413 -19.99 -14.48 -4.14
CA PRO A 413 -21.33 -14.32 -3.57
C PRO A 413 -21.30 -13.44 -2.30
N MET A 414 -22.38 -12.68 -2.08
CA MET A 414 -22.54 -11.87 -0.87
C MET A 414 -22.83 -12.72 0.38
N THR A 415 -23.41 -13.90 0.19
CA THR A 415 -23.63 -14.89 1.25
C THR A 415 -22.60 -16.00 1.09
N ASN A 416 -21.85 -16.30 2.14
CA ASN A 416 -20.75 -17.27 2.11
C ASN A 416 -19.72 -16.96 0.99
N PRO A 417 -19.00 -15.83 1.10
CA PRO A 417 -18.09 -15.39 0.02
C PRO A 417 -16.87 -16.29 -0.17
N GLY A 418 -16.67 -17.29 0.67
CA GLY A 418 -15.49 -18.16 0.61
C GLY A 418 -14.24 -17.56 1.26
N VAL A 419 -14.35 -16.37 1.85
CA VAL A 419 -13.28 -15.67 2.55
C VAL A 419 -13.81 -15.25 3.93
N ASP A 420 -13.08 -15.62 4.97
CA ASP A 420 -13.35 -15.12 6.32
C ASP A 420 -12.63 -13.78 6.52
N PHE A 421 -13.39 -12.70 6.55
CA PHE A 421 -12.87 -11.35 6.79
C PHE A 421 -12.87 -10.94 8.28
N GLY A 422 -13.23 -11.85 9.19
CA GLY A 422 -13.21 -11.64 10.63
C GLY A 422 -14.35 -10.75 11.14
N ASP A 423 -14.25 -10.39 12.43
CA ASP A 423 -15.22 -9.54 13.10
C ASP A 423 -15.00 -8.06 12.75
N VAL A 424 -16.06 -7.37 12.34
CA VAL A 424 -16.07 -5.93 12.01
C VAL A 424 -16.86 -5.09 13.02
N SER A 425 -17.35 -5.69 14.10
CA SER A 425 -18.24 -5.03 15.07
C SER A 425 -17.60 -3.81 15.73
N GLU A 426 -16.31 -3.87 16.05
CA GLU A 426 -15.57 -2.73 16.62
C GLU A 426 -15.52 -1.56 15.64
N ARG A 427 -15.30 -1.83 14.33
CA ARG A 427 -15.24 -0.79 13.30
C ARG A 427 -16.62 -0.20 13.00
N LEU A 428 -17.68 -0.99 13.05
CA LEU A 428 -19.05 -0.50 13.00
C LEU A 428 -19.39 0.41 14.19
N ALA A 429 -18.97 0.04 15.39
CA ALA A 429 -19.11 0.86 16.59
C ALA A 429 -18.31 2.18 16.48
N LEU A 430 -17.10 2.15 15.92
CA LEU A 430 -16.31 3.33 15.63
C LEU A 430 -17.05 4.28 14.69
N ARG A 431 -17.60 3.79 13.60
CA ARG A 431 -18.38 4.57 12.64
C ARG A 431 -19.59 5.26 13.31
N GLN A 432 -20.30 4.52 14.15
CA GLN A 432 -21.45 5.04 14.89
C GLN A 432 -21.05 6.10 15.90
N ARG A 433 -19.98 5.88 16.67
CA ARG A 433 -19.44 6.83 17.65
C ARG A 433 -19.01 8.13 17.01
N LEU A 434 -18.37 8.08 15.87
CA LEU A 434 -17.91 9.24 15.10
C LEU A 434 -19.03 9.93 14.30
N LYS A 435 -20.22 9.36 14.28
CA LYS A 435 -21.41 9.88 13.55
C LYS A 435 -21.11 10.14 12.06
N CYS A 436 -20.52 9.17 11.41
CA CYS A 436 -20.05 9.29 10.04
C CYS A 436 -21.20 9.31 9.04
N ARG A 437 -20.99 9.99 7.93
CA ARG A 437 -21.94 10.12 6.83
C ARG A 437 -22.06 8.82 6.03
N SER A 438 -23.09 8.74 5.16
CA SER A 438 -23.30 7.58 4.30
C SER A 438 -22.25 7.48 3.18
N PHE A 439 -22.09 6.31 2.63
CA PHE A 439 -21.25 6.11 1.44
C PHE A 439 -21.84 6.79 0.20
N LYS A 440 -23.15 6.90 0.10
CA LYS A 440 -23.81 7.68 -0.95
C LYS A 440 -23.35 9.14 -0.93
N TRP A 441 -23.33 9.76 0.26
CA TRP A 441 -22.80 11.11 0.42
C TRP A 441 -21.32 11.20 -0.06
N TYR A 442 -20.50 10.22 0.28
CA TYR A 442 -19.09 10.17 -0.15
C TYR A 442 -18.98 10.09 -1.67
N LEU A 443 -19.74 9.23 -2.34
CA LEU A 443 -19.76 9.15 -3.80
C LEU A 443 -20.18 10.47 -4.44
N GLU A 444 -21.22 11.10 -3.94
CA GLU A 444 -21.76 12.34 -4.50
C GLU A 444 -20.84 13.56 -4.30
N ASN A 445 -20.12 13.63 -3.18
CA ASN A 445 -19.37 14.81 -2.78
C ASN A 445 -17.84 14.66 -2.90
N VAL A 446 -17.33 13.43 -2.89
CA VAL A 446 -15.89 13.14 -2.87
C VAL A 446 -15.43 12.39 -4.11
N TYR A 447 -16.20 11.40 -4.57
CA TYR A 447 -15.82 10.56 -5.70
C TYR A 447 -16.96 10.42 -6.73
N PRO A 448 -17.43 11.52 -7.31
CA PRO A 448 -18.59 11.49 -8.22
C PRO A 448 -18.29 10.81 -9.56
N GLU A 449 -17.03 10.66 -9.95
CA GLU A 449 -16.62 10.04 -11.21
C GLU A 449 -16.73 8.51 -11.18
N MET A 450 -16.90 7.91 -10.01
CA MET A 450 -16.98 6.45 -9.87
C MET A 450 -18.29 5.93 -10.47
N ARG A 451 -18.17 4.90 -11.34
CA ARG A 451 -19.36 4.27 -11.96
C ARG A 451 -20.18 3.53 -10.93
N ILE A 452 -21.50 3.58 -11.06
CA ILE A 452 -22.46 2.93 -10.18
C ILE A 452 -23.22 1.86 -10.95
N TYR A 453 -23.41 0.70 -10.33
CA TYR A 453 -24.03 -0.51 -10.90
C TYR A 453 -25.22 -1.00 -10.07
N ASN A 454 -25.99 -0.07 -9.51
CA ASN A 454 -27.11 -0.36 -8.60
C ASN A 454 -28.33 -1.00 -9.27
N ASN A 455 -28.37 -1.08 -10.61
CA ASN A 455 -29.42 -1.74 -11.40
C ASN A 455 -29.14 -3.23 -11.69
N THR A 456 -28.10 -3.80 -11.11
CA THR A 456 -27.74 -5.21 -11.32
C THR A 456 -28.71 -6.13 -10.59
N LEU A 457 -29.23 -7.12 -11.32
CA LEU A 457 -30.10 -8.16 -10.77
C LEU A 457 -29.31 -9.42 -10.43
N THR A 458 -28.50 -9.89 -11.37
CA THR A 458 -27.66 -11.08 -11.21
C THR A 458 -26.25 -10.84 -11.75
N TYR A 459 -25.29 -11.53 -11.17
CA TYR A 459 -23.89 -11.42 -11.59
C TYR A 459 -23.11 -12.71 -11.30
N GLY A 460 -22.01 -12.88 -11.97
CA GLY A 460 -21.05 -13.96 -11.69
C GLY A 460 -20.82 -14.89 -12.87
N GLU A 461 -20.45 -16.11 -12.55
CA GLU A 461 -20.29 -17.16 -13.55
C GLU A 461 -21.63 -17.50 -14.22
N VAL A 462 -21.62 -17.63 -15.54
CA VAL A 462 -22.78 -18.02 -16.33
C VAL A 462 -22.54 -19.37 -16.99
N ARG A 463 -23.39 -20.33 -16.65
CA ARG A 463 -23.28 -21.72 -17.12
C ARG A 463 -24.48 -22.10 -17.98
N ASN A 464 -24.22 -22.86 -19.04
CA ASN A 464 -25.24 -23.44 -19.92
C ASN A 464 -25.55 -24.89 -19.53
N SER A 465 -26.78 -25.32 -19.67
CA SER A 465 -27.22 -26.68 -19.34
C SER A 465 -26.52 -27.79 -20.17
N LYS A 466 -25.99 -27.45 -21.35
CA LYS A 466 -25.23 -28.41 -22.22
C LYS A 466 -23.73 -28.45 -21.89
N ALA A 467 -23.18 -27.47 -21.22
CA ALA A 467 -21.74 -27.30 -21.01
C ALA A 467 -21.42 -26.81 -19.58
N THR A 468 -21.83 -27.60 -18.59
CA THR A 468 -21.84 -27.18 -17.17
C THR A 468 -20.45 -26.90 -16.57
N GLY A 469 -19.37 -27.43 -17.14
CA GLY A 469 -17.99 -27.15 -16.72
C GLY A 469 -17.39 -25.88 -17.32
N TYR A 470 -18.11 -25.21 -18.22
CA TYR A 470 -17.64 -24.05 -18.96
C TYR A 470 -18.51 -22.83 -18.63
N CYS A 471 -17.85 -21.70 -18.52
CA CYS A 471 -18.45 -20.42 -18.21
C CYS A 471 -18.35 -19.47 -19.39
N LEU A 472 -19.33 -18.58 -19.49
CA LEU A 472 -19.27 -17.46 -20.41
C LEU A 472 -18.12 -16.54 -20.01
N ASP A 473 -17.24 -16.22 -20.96
CA ASP A 473 -16.01 -15.47 -20.75
C ASP A 473 -15.90 -14.37 -21.83
N GLN A 474 -15.39 -13.21 -21.46
CA GLN A 474 -15.19 -12.12 -22.42
C GLN A 474 -14.14 -12.44 -23.48
N GLY A 475 -13.28 -13.45 -23.27
CA GLY A 475 -12.15 -13.74 -24.12
C GLY A 475 -11.00 -12.73 -23.97
N ALA A 476 -10.21 -12.57 -25.03
CA ALA A 476 -9.16 -11.55 -25.04
C ALA A 476 -9.75 -10.13 -25.07
N GLU A 477 -9.09 -9.17 -24.40
CA GLU A 477 -9.57 -7.78 -24.33
C GLU A 477 -9.79 -7.13 -25.69
N ASP A 478 -8.97 -7.49 -26.66
CA ASP A 478 -9.03 -6.96 -28.04
C ASP A 478 -10.01 -7.72 -28.95
N ASP A 479 -10.62 -8.79 -28.44
CA ASP A 479 -11.59 -9.56 -29.21
C ASP A 479 -13.02 -8.99 -29.01
N ASP A 480 -13.80 -9.00 -30.07
CA ASP A 480 -15.21 -8.63 -30.08
C ASP A 480 -16.16 -9.83 -29.88
N ARG A 481 -15.63 -10.98 -29.43
CA ARG A 481 -16.38 -12.23 -29.26
C ARG A 481 -16.28 -12.77 -27.85
N ALA A 482 -17.42 -13.09 -27.28
CA ALA A 482 -17.48 -13.90 -26.07
C ALA A 482 -17.17 -15.38 -26.40
N ILE A 483 -16.53 -16.04 -25.48
CA ILE A 483 -16.16 -17.46 -25.58
C ILE A 483 -16.72 -18.28 -24.42
N LEU A 484 -16.61 -19.59 -24.53
CA LEU A 484 -16.81 -20.53 -23.44
C LEU A 484 -15.44 -21.04 -22.99
N TYR A 485 -15.15 -20.90 -21.71
CA TYR A 485 -13.86 -21.26 -21.12
C TYR A 485 -14.09 -22.05 -19.82
N PRO A 486 -13.20 -22.97 -19.42
CA PRO A 486 -13.31 -23.65 -18.13
C PRO A 486 -13.54 -22.64 -17.00
N CYS A 487 -14.49 -22.89 -16.13
CA CYS A 487 -14.86 -21.96 -15.07
C CYS A 487 -13.71 -21.78 -14.08
N HIS A 488 -13.29 -20.54 -13.84
CA HIS A 488 -12.21 -20.18 -12.89
C HIS A 488 -12.55 -19.03 -11.94
N GLY A 489 -13.71 -18.36 -12.13
CA GLY A 489 -14.22 -17.34 -11.21
C GLY A 489 -13.50 -15.99 -11.25
N MET A 490 -12.60 -15.74 -12.21
CA MET A 490 -11.92 -14.44 -12.35
C MET A 490 -12.79 -13.42 -13.08
N SER A 491 -12.36 -12.17 -13.12
CA SER A 491 -13.14 -11.04 -13.65
C SER A 491 -13.47 -11.12 -15.15
N SER A 492 -12.70 -11.88 -15.96
CA SER A 492 -13.06 -12.16 -17.35
C SER A 492 -14.35 -12.97 -17.49
N GLN A 493 -14.74 -13.68 -16.43
CA GLN A 493 -15.99 -14.46 -16.32
C GLN A 493 -17.04 -13.77 -15.46
N LEU A 494 -16.83 -12.52 -15.10
CA LEU A 494 -17.86 -11.70 -14.49
C LEU A 494 -18.87 -11.29 -15.56
N VAL A 495 -20.08 -11.82 -15.44
CA VAL A 495 -21.22 -11.46 -16.27
C VAL A 495 -22.26 -10.78 -15.38
N ARG A 496 -22.75 -9.65 -15.83
CA ARG A 496 -23.74 -8.86 -15.09
C ARG A 496 -25.00 -8.71 -15.93
N TYR A 497 -26.15 -9.07 -15.36
CA TYR A 497 -27.46 -8.85 -15.95
C TYR A 497 -28.19 -7.74 -15.19
N SER A 498 -28.59 -6.71 -15.92
CA SER A 498 -29.25 -5.54 -15.33
C SER A 498 -30.75 -5.55 -15.46
N ALA A 499 -31.44 -4.73 -14.65
CA ALA A 499 -32.87 -4.53 -14.73
C ALA A 499 -33.33 -4.00 -16.10
N ASP A 500 -32.46 -3.28 -16.82
CA ASP A 500 -32.72 -2.79 -18.17
C ASP A 500 -32.63 -3.89 -19.24
N GLY A 501 -32.12 -5.05 -18.89
CA GLY A 501 -31.94 -6.19 -19.82
C GLY A 501 -30.56 -6.22 -20.48
N LEU A 502 -29.59 -5.47 -20.00
CA LEU A 502 -28.21 -5.55 -20.49
C LEU A 502 -27.51 -6.78 -19.93
N LEU A 503 -26.77 -7.45 -20.79
CA LEU A 503 -25.87 -8.54 -20.43
C LEU A 503 -24.44 -8.08 -20.71
N GLN A 504 -23.70 -7.76 -19.66
CA GLN A 504 -22.36 -7.18 -19.76
C GLN A 504 -21.31 -8.16 -19.25
N LEU A 505 -20.22 -8.28 -19.98
CA LEU A 505 -19.13 -9.21 -19.70
C LEU A 505 -17.83 -8.45 -19.42
N GLY A 506 -17.08 -8.94 -18.48
CA GLY A 506 -15.75 -8.47 -18.13
C GLY A 506 -15.70 -7.66 -16.85
N PRO A 507 -14.50 -7.17 -16.47
CA PRO A 507 -14.30 -6.38 -15.26
C PRO A 507 -15.17 -5.11 -15.24
N LEU A 508 -15.61 -4.70 -14.05
CA LEU A 508 -16.32 -3.45 -13.87
C LEU A 508 -15.41 -2.25 -14.22
N GLY A 509 -15.92 -1.29 -14.95
CA GLY A 509 -15.27 0.00 -15.15
C GLY A 509 -15.13 0.77 -13.82
N SER A 510 -14.02 1.48 -13.62
CA SER A 510 -13.76 2.21 -12.37
C SER A 510 -14.39 3.59 -12.37
N THR A 511 -14.16 4.39 -13.42
CA THR A 511 -14.68 5.76 -13.54
C THR A 511 -15.37 5.97 -14.88
N ALA A 512 -16.16 7.03 -14.97
CA ALA A 512 -16.85 7.42 -16.20
C ALA A 512 -15.90 7.69 -17.38
N PHE A 513 -14.62 7.95 -17.11
CA PHE A 513 -13.61 8.25 -18.13
C PHE A 513 -12.86 7.01 -18.66
N LEU A 514 -13.01 5.87 -18.02
CA LEU A 514 -12.36 4.63 -18.39
C LEU A 514 -13.34 3.64 -19.03
N PRO A 515 -12.85 2.71 -19.87
CA PRO A 515 -13.71 1.68 -20.45
C PRO A 515 -14.45 0.86 -19.40
N ASP A 516 -15.72 0.52 -19.69
CA ASP A 516 -16.54 -0.39 -18.90
C ASP A 516 -16.53 -1.79 -19.51
N SER A 517 -17.14 -2.75 -18.80
CA SER A 517 -17.52 -4.06 -19.33
C SER A 517 -18.32 -3.92 -20.62
N LYS A 518 -18.14 -4.84 -21.56
CA LYS A 518 -18.77 -4.80 -22.87
C LYS A 518 -20.15 -5.42 -22.84
N CYS A 519 -21.09 -4.86 -23.62
CA CYS A 519 -22.40 -5.44 -23.85
C CYS A 519 -22.34 -6.59 -24.85
N LEU A 520 -23.03 -7.67 -24.54
CA LEU A 520 -23.31 -8.74 -25.51
C LEU A 520 -24.43 -8.26 -26.47
N VAL A 521 -24.20 -8.43 -27.76
CA VAL A 521 -25.05 -7.86 -28.82
C VAL A 521 -25.44 -8.93 -29.83
N ASP A 522 -26.73 -8.99 -30.16
CA ASP A 522 -27.25 -9.70 -31.33
C ASP A 522 -27.62 -8.67 -32.41
N ASP A 523 -26.81 -8.57 -33.46
CA ASP A 523 -27.02 -7.62 -34.57
C ASP A 523 -27.99 -8.13 -35.63
N GLY A 524 -28.48 -9.35 -35.50
CA GLY A 524 -29.40 -10.01 -36.43
C GLY A 524 -28.77 -10.51 -37.73
N ARG A 525 -27.48 -10.27 -37.97
CA ARG A 525 -26.82 -10.58 -39.25
C ARG A 525 -26.14 -11.92 -39.30
N GLY A 526 -25.61 -12.40 -38.21
CA GLY A 526 -24.90 -13.66 -38.13
C GLY A 526 -25.43 -14.56 -37.03
N ARG A 527 -24.74 -15.68 -36.81
CA ARG A 527 -25.01 -16.60 -35.69
C ARG A 527 -24.14 -16.35 -34.48
N THR A 528 -23.08 -15.55 -34.63
CA THR A 528 -22.15 -15.26 -33.54
C THR A 528 -22.54 -13.91 -32.89
N PRO A 529 -22.86 -13.88 -31.59
CA PRO A 529 -23.05 -12.63 -30.90
C PRO A 529 -21.72 -11.91 -30.74
N THR A 530 -21.76 -10.57 -30.67
CA THR A 530 -20.59 -9.74 -30.55
C THR A 530 -20.53 -9.03 -29.21
N LEU A 531 -19.33 -8.68 -28.75
CA LEU A 531 -19.10 -7.81 -27.60
C LEU A 531 -18.75 -6.42 -28.10
N LYS A 532 -19.50 -5.42 -27.66
CA LYS A 532 -19.29 -4.01 -28.01
C LYS A 532 -19.40 -3.13 -26.79
N ARG A 533 -18.77 -1.97 -26.84
CA ARG A 533 -19.10 -0.92 -25.89
C ARG A 533 -20.61 -0.63 -25.98
N CYS A 534 -21.26 -0.54 -24.83
CA CYS A 534 -22.73 -0.45 -24.81
C CYS A 534 -23.25 0.79 -25.55
N GLU A 535 -22.51 1.90 -25.53
CA GLU A 535 -22.81 3.14 -26.24
C GLU A 535 -22.63 3.06 -27.77
N ASP A 536 -21.82 2.12 -28.27
CA ASP A 536 -21.50 2.01 -29.70
C ASP A 536 -22.47 1.09 -30.46
N VAL A 537 -23.52 0.61 -29.80
CA VAL A 537 -24.52 -0.25 -30.43
C VAL A 537 -25.52 0.57 -31.23
N ALA A 538 -25.62 0.32 -32.53
CA ALA A 538 -26.42 1.11 -33.47
C ALA A 538 -27.91 1.18 -33.12
N ARG A 539 -28.52 0.05 -32.72
CA ARG A 539 -29.88 -0.03 -32.23
C ARG A 539 -29.91 -0.53 -30.80
N PRO A 540 -30.49 0.23 -29.84
CA PRO A 540 -30.48 -0.17 -28.42
C PRO A 540 -31.07 -1.57 -28.16
N SER A 541 -32.08 -1.99 -28.91
CA SER A 541 -32.69 -3.32 -28.77
C SER A 541 -31.73 -4.48 -28.99
N GLN A 542 -30.67 -4.29 -29.79
CA GLN A 542 -29.69 -5.31 -30.10
C GLN A 542 -28.82 -5.73 -28.91
N ARG A 543 -28.72 -4.89 -27.89
CA ARG A 543 -27.98 -5.17 -26.64
C ARG A 543 -28.87 -5.62 -25.48
N LEU A 544 -30.17 -5.75 -25.71
CA LEU A 544 -31.16 -6.10 -24.69
C LEU A 544 -31.57 -7.58 -24.79
N TRP A 545 -31.59 -8.21 -23.63
CA TRP A 545 -31.89 -9.62 -23.47
C TRP A 545 -32.96 -9.83 -22.40
N ASP A 546 -33.79 -10.83 -22.60
CA ASP A 546 -34.71 -11.33 -21.59
C ASP A 546 -34.15 -12.60 -20.98
N PHE A 547 -34.01 -12.62 -19.67
CA PHE A 547 -33.46 -13.75 -18.94
C PHE A 547 -34.18 -13.97 -17.60
N THR A 548 -34.44 -15.21 -17.30
CA THR A 548 -34.84 -15.68 -15.95
C THR A 548 -33.97 -16.87 -15.58
N GLN A 549 -33.64 -17.01 -14.28
CA GLN A 549 -32.82 -18.11 -13.81
C GLN A 549 -33.36 -19.47 -14.24
N SER A 550 -32.45 -20.36 -14.68
CA SER A 550 -32.75 -21.67 -15.23
C SER A 550 -33.66 -21.64 -16.46
N GLY A 551 -33.63 -20.54 -17.19
CA GLY A 551 -34.36 -20.33 -18.44
C GLY A 551 -33.46 -19.92 -19.59
N PRO A 552 -34.04 -19.65 -20.76
CA PRO A 552 -33.31 -19.16 -21.91
C PRO A 552 -32.85 -17.72 -21.74
N ILE A 553 -31.83 -17.33 -22.51
CA ILE A 553 -31.44 -15.94 -22.74
C ILE A 553 -31.90 -15.58 -24.15
N VAL A 554 -32.86 -14.65 -24.27
CA VAL A 554 -33.55 -14.33 -25.54
C VAL A 554 -33.23 -12.89 -25.96
N SER A 555 -32.78 -12.69 -27.18
CA SER A 555 -32.59 -11.36 -27.76
C SER A 555 -33.93 -10.63 -27.92
N ARG A 556 -34.02 -9.43 -27.39
CA ARG A 556 -35.22 -8.59 -27.58
C ARG A 556 -35.38 -8.06 -29.02
N ASP A 557 -34.26 -7.97 -29.76
CA ASP A 557 -34.29 -7.49 -31.15
C ASP A 557 -34.77 -8.55 -32.13
N THR A 558 -34.30 -9.79 -31.98
CA THR A 558 -34.51 -10.86 -32.96
C THR A 558 -35.39 -12.02 -32.49
N GLY A 559 -35.60 -12.14 -31.18
CA GLY A 559 -36.26 -13.30 -30.58
C GLY A 559 -35.45 -14.58 -30.59
N ARG A 560 -34.19 -14.53 -31.06
CA ARG A 560 -33.26 -15.66 -31.02
C ARG A 560 -32.72 -15.91 -29.63
N CYS A 561 -32.37 -17.15 -29.35
CA CYS A 561 -31.74 -17.53 -28.07
C CYS A 561 -30.23 -17.56 -28.17
N LEU A 562 -29.59 -17.13 -27.09
CA LEU A 562 -28.17 -17.37 -26.85
C LEU A 562 -28.01 -18.84 -26.47
N GLU A 563 -27.22 -19.58 -27.21
CA GLU A 563 -27.06 -21.03 -27.05
C GLU A 563 -25.61 -21.47 -27.30
N VAL A 564 -25.33 -22.72 -26.96
CA VAL A 564 -24.03 -23.38 -27.18
C VAL A 564 -24.18 -24.46 -28.22
N GLU A 565 -23.27 -24.48 -29.21
CA GLU A 565 -23.15 -25.58 -30.18
C GLU A 565 -21.77 -26.23 -30.15
N MET A 566 -21.69 -27.49 -30.55
CA MET A 566 -20.42 -28.19 -30.77
C MET A 566 -19.80 -27.68 -32.06
N SER A 567 -18.51 -27.30 -32.02
CA SER A 567 -17.80 -26.86 -33.22
C SER A 567 -16.33 -27.29 -33.14
N LYS A 568 -15.86 -27.98 -34.18
CA LYS A 568 -14.45 -28.43 -34.27
C LYS A 568 -13.45 -27.27 -34.34
N ASP A 569 -13.90 -26.10 -34.80
CA ASP A 569 -13.07 -24.91 -35.01
C ASP A 569 -13.06 -23.96 -33.80
N ALA A 570 -13.77 -24.33 -32.74
CA ALA A 570 -13.83 -23.50 -31.52
C ALA A 570 -12.92 -24.06 -30.42
N ASN A 571 -12.42 -23.17 -29.58
CA ASN A 571 -11.71 -23.57 -28.37
C ASN A 571 -12.58 -24.47 -27.49
N PHE A 572 -12.00 -25.56 -27.01
CA PHE A 572 -12.71 -26.62 -26.26
C PHE A 572 -13.89 -27.28 -27.00
N GLY A 573 -13.98 -27.10 -28.31
CA GLY A 573 -15.06 -27.67 -29.11
C GLY A 573 -16.43 -27.04 -28.89
N LEU A 574 -16.50 -25.86 -28.26
CA LEU A 574 -17.74 -25.17 -27.90
C LEU A 574 -17.77 -23.77 -28.50
N ARG A 575 -18.88 -23.42 -29.15
CA ARG A 575 -19.12 -22.10 -29.72
C ARG A 575 -20.39 -21.48 -29.14
N LEU A 576 -20.31 -20.19 -28.80
CA LEU A 576 -21.47 -19.37 -28.44
C LEU A 576 -22.17 -18.90 -29.72
N VAL A 577 -23.49 -19.11 -29.81
CA VAL A 577 -24.30 -18.76 -30.98
C VAL A 577 -25.62 -18.11 -30.56
N VAL A 578 -26.21 -17.35 -31.47
CA VAL A 578 -27.61 -16.92 -31.41
C VAL A 578 -28.37 -17.64 -32.53
N GLN A 579 -29.44 -18.34 -32.17
CA GLN A 579 -30.21 -19.18 -33.06
C GLN A 579 -31.66 -19.35 -32.59
N ARG A 580 -32.49 -20.04 -33.38
CA ARG A 580 -33.82 -20.45 -32.94
C ARG A 580 -33.71 -21.25 -31.65
N CYS A 581 -34.50 -20.88 -30.64
CA CYS A 581 -34.46 -21.48 -29.32
C CYS A 581 -34.68 -22.99 -29.35
N SER A 582 -33.77 -23.76 -28.77
CA SER A 582 -33.81 -25.22 -28.69
C SER A 582 -34.06 -25.74 -27.27
N GLY A 583 -34.34 -24.89 -26.32
CA GLY A 583 -34.63 -25.24 -24.95
C GLY A 583 -33.42 -25.30 -24.03
N GLN A 584 -32.26 -24.74 -24.44
CA GLN A 584 -31.10 -24.62 -23.57
C GLN A 584 -31.38 -23.63 -22.45
N LYS A 585 -30.85 -23.89 -21.27
CA LYS A 585 -31.04 -23.12 -20.07
C LYS A 585 -29.73 -22.55 -19.59
N TRP A 586 -29.81 -21.34 -19.00
CA TRP A 586 -28.69 -20.65 -18.42
C TRP A 586 -28.91 -20.40 -16.94
N MET A 587 -27.83 -20.35 -16.19
CA MET A 587 -27.81 -19.99 -14.77
C MET A 587 -26.70 -18.98 -14.52
N ILE A 588 -27.03 -17.85 -13.89
CA ILE A 588 -26.06 -16.89 -13.35
C ILE A 588 -25.96 -17.14 -11.84
N ARG A 589 -24.72 -17.24 -11.34
CA ARG A 589 -24.42 -17.77 -10.01
C ARG A 589 -25.04 -16.99 -8.87
N ASN A 590 -25.02 -15.64 -8.92
CA ASN A 590 -25.40 -14.79 -7.81
C ASN A 590 -26.53 -13.83 -8.20
N TRP A 591 -27.36 -13.46 -7.24
CA TRP A 591 -28.37 -12.43 -7.39
C TRP A 591 -28.28 -11.43 -6.24
N ILE A 592 -28.68 -10.16 -6.52
CA ILE A 592 -28.71 -9.09 -5.54
C ILE A 592 -30.15 -8.94 -5.07
N LYS A 593 -30.38 -9.09 -3.75
CA LYS A 593 -31.65 -8.75 -3.14
C LYS A 593 -31.69 -7.23 -2.96
N HIS A 594 -32.45 -6.55 -3.83
CA HIS A 594 -32.76 -5.15 -3.58
C HIS A 594 -33.77 -5.08 -2.42
N GLY A 595 -33.41 -4.39 -1.34
CA GLY A 595 -34.35 -4.09 -0.27
C GLY A 595 -35.56 -3.38 -0.86
N ARG A 596 -36.77 -3.77 -0.48
CA ARG A 596 -37.97 -2.97 -0.77
C ARG A 596 -37.80 -1.66 -0.01
N HIS A 597 -37.69 -0.54 -0.73
CA HIS A 597 -37.82 0.80 -0.18
C HIS A 597 -39.26 1.07 0.18
#